data_a47516e171a6b26b5478ffffc1b1db13
#
_entry.id   a47516e171a6b26b5478ffffc1b1db13
#
_cell.length_a   1.000
_cell.length_b   1.000
_cell.length_c   1.000
_cell.angle_alpha   90.00
_cell.angle_beta   90.00
_cell.angle_gamma   90.00
#
_symmetry.space_group_name_H-M   'P 1'
#
loop_
_entity.id
_entity.type
_entity.pdbx_description
1 polymer ?
#
loop_
_entity_poly.entity_id
_entity_poly.type
_entity_poly.pdbx_seq_one_letter_code
_entity_poly.pdbx_strand_id
1 'polypeptide(L)'
;MYYFQEIHIFKKKTLAFLVSGALITMAGTMQASAASTGFDNFTALPSNIAAGSLPESSPFQLANPSWTQVSIANRTNQLSQGQANSGNWDMIAANETGTDAGRYLFMPFETGDAGVQRIDLLNPDYNTRTVTLVAPGTQGFVAGDASLWTPWGSYLTAEESWGAGSTKGRLFELTNPVTATGTGDSNFVQRSVIPHVSHEGLAFDKDNSMYFIDEFNGGSIYKYVSANPNATNGDDYFATGQTFAMQVNGGGNDNATGAITWAPITDANGGALAGVSVLNSDGSIDGRLSADNALGTNYQRPEDLEIKTLDNGDQILFAATTTTDEVYSFNLASNTASLFVNASTIDQATGLAVGDVLNNPDNLAIDAEGNMYIIEDQPGGQADIWFATDANNDGVAESVGRWASMSTDGAEPTGLYFDKFNPNVAYVNVQHPSSGDDRTIMIAVPEPETYAMLLAGLGLIGFSARRRKIR
;
A
#
# COMPACT_ATOMS: atom_id res chain seq x y z
N MET A 1 -17.21 -35.94 73.64
CA MET A 1 -16.75 -37.33 73.51
C MET A 1 -15.75 -37.35 72.35
N TYR A 2 -14.53 -37.42 72.71
CA TYR A 2 -13.28 -37.86 72.08
C TYR A 2 -13.39 -38.42 70.66
N TYR A 3 -12.48 -38.03 69.68
CA TYR A 3 -11.12 -38.57 69.49
C TYR A 3 -10.25 -37.69 68.60
N PHE A 4 -9.00 -37.47 69.00
CA PHE A 4 -7.86 -36.95 68.26
C PHE A 4 -7.38 -37.96 67.23
N GLN A 5 -6.86 -37.46 66.05
CA GLN A 5 -5.77 -38.14 65.36
C GLN A 5 -4.83 -37.09 64.74
N GLU A 6 -3.57 -37.19 65.07
CA GLU A 6 -2.43 -36.44 64.61
C GLU A 6 -2.08 -36.80 63.16
N ILE A 7 -1.71 -35.83 62.33
CA ILE A 7 -1.03 -36.07 61.08
C ILE A 7 0.30 -35.27 61.07
N HIS A 8 1.38 -36.00 60.81
CA HIS A 8 2.76 -35.60 60.78
C HIS A 8 3.08 -34.46 59.82
N ILE A 9 3.84 -33.50 60.30
CA ILE A 9 4.42 -32.40 59.53
C ILE A 9 5.76 -32.87 58.91
N PHE A 10 5.83 -32.94 57.58
CA PHE A 10 7.11 -33.03 56.88
C PHE A 10 7.66 -31.62 56.64
N LYS A 11 8.79 -31.33 57.33
CA LYS A 11 9.58 -30.12 57.08
C LYS A 11 10.37 -30.25 55.78
N LYS A 12 10.01 -29.45 54.75
CA LYS A 12 10.88 -29.17 53.61
C LYS A 12 11.75 -27.97 53.93
N LYS A 13 13.06 -28.13 53.90
CA LYS A 13 14.06 -27.07 53.97
C LYS A 13 14.07 -26.27 52.71
N THR A 14 13.72 -24.98 52.79
CA THR A 14 13.88 -24.03 51.70
C THR A 14 15.28 -23.44 51.79
N LEU A 15 16.09 -23.66 50.76
CA LEU A 15 17.38 -23.05 50.56
C LEU A 15 17.18 -21.68 49.94
N ALA A 16 17.36 -20.61 50.66
CA ALA A 16 17.28 -19.23 50.15
C ALA A 16 18.68 -18.86 49.61
N PHE A 17 18.75 -18.62 48.28
CA PHE A 17 19.89 -17.93 47.67
C PHE A 17 19.60 -16.43 47.66
N LEU A 18 20.36 -15.69 48.45
CA LEU A 18 20.44 -14.24 48.38
C LEU A 18 21.32 -13.86 47.17
N VAL A 19 20.72 -13.31 46.13
CA VAL A 19 21.43 -12.58 45.07
C VAL A 19 21.19 -11.10 45.31
N SER A 20 22.16 -10.41 45.88
CA SER A 20 22.18 -8.95 45.93
C SER A 20 22.59 -8.41 44.56
N GLY A 21 21.63 -7.99 43.74
CA GLY A 21 21.88 -7.29 42.51
C GLY A 21 21.52 -5.81 42.66
N ALA A 22 22.52 -4.93 42.53
CA ALA A 22 22.33 -3.49 42.51
C ALA A 22 21.42 -3.07 41.34
N LEU A 23 20.25 -2.48 41.64
CA LEU A 23 19.44 -1.78 40.67
C LEU A 23 20.13 -0.47 40.29
N ILE A 24 20.79 -0.44 39.15
CA ILE A 24 21.14 0.80 38.45
C ILE A 24 19.91 1.18 37.62
N THR A 25 19.14 2.16 38.11
CA THR A 25 18.10 2.82 37.30
C THR A 25 18.79 3.71 36.27
N MET A 26 19.07 3.17 35.08
CA MET A 26 19.27 3.98 33.90
C MET A 26 17.87 4.29 33.36
N ALA A 27 17.40 5.50 33.60
CA ALA A 27 16.31 6.10 32.79
C ALA A 27 16.91 6.46 31.43
N GLY A 28 17.08 5.45 30.57
CA GLY A 28 17.25 5.65 29.16
C GLY A 28 15.85 5.84 28.57
N THR A 29 15.63 6.94 27.85
CA THR A 29 14.53 7.06 26.93
C THR A 29 14.66 5.89 25.95
N MET A 30 13.80 4.86 26.08
CA MET A 30 13.63 3.89 25.00
C MET A 30 13.01 4.67 23.84
N GLN A 31 13.84 5.05 22.87
CA GLN A 31 13.34 5.23 21.53
C GLN A 31 12.74 3.87 21.14
N ALA A 32 11.48 3.88 20.79
CA ALA A 32 10.87 2.73 20.16
C ALA A 32 11.62 2.55 18.84
N SER A 33 12.53 1.59 18.78
CA SER A 33 13.06 1.10 17.51
C SER A 33 11.87 0.52 16.77
N ALA A 34 11.65 0.94 15.53
CA ALA A 34 10.71 0.27 14.65
C ALA A 34 11.00 -1.24 14.69
N ALA A 35 9.96 -2.05 14.72
CA ALA A 35 10.14 -3.50 14.71
C ALA A 35 10.75 -3.90 13.38
N SER A 36 11.91 -4.58 13.38
CA SER A 36 12.51 -5.09 12.14
C SER A 36 11.53 -6.00 11.42
N THR A 37 11.19 -5.68 10.18
CA THR A 37 10.29 -6.47 9.35
C THR A 37 10.99 -7.71 8.78
N GLY A 38 12.31 -7.67 8.65
CA GLY A 38 13.10 -8.69 7.98
C GLY A 38 12.90 -8.73 6.46
N PHE A 39 12.09 -7.85 5.88
CA PHE A 39 11.94 -7.68 4.43
C PHE A 39 13.13 -6.98 3.77
N ASP A 40 13.95 -6.28 4.54
CA ASP A 40 15.23 -5.70 4.17
C ASP A 40 16.39 -6.72 4.15
N ASN A 41 16.18 -7.93 4.72
CA ASN A 41 17.19 -8.99 4.79
C ASN A 41 17.15 -9.89 3.56
N PHE A 42 17.67 -9.42 2.44
CA PHE A 42 17.71 -10.16 1.17
C PHE A 42 19.00 -9.92 0.40
N THR A 43 19.17 -10.68 -0.69
CA THR A 43 20.17 -10.41 -1.73
C THR A 43 19.43 -10.12 -3.02
N ALA A 44 19.64 -8.94 -3.60
CA ALA A 44 18.95 -8.50 -4.82
C ALA A 44 19.04 -9.56 -5.93
N LEU A 45 17.92 -9.85 -6.57
CA LEU A 45 17.87 -10.79 -7.69
C LEU A 45 18.65 -10.20 -8.89
N PRO A 46 19.52 -10.99 -9.53
CA PRO A 46 20.36 -10.49 -10.61
C PRO A 46 19.61 -10.30 -11.95
N SER A 47 18.43 -10.86 -12.09
CA SER A 47 17.57 -10.74 -13.28
C SER A 47 16.14 -11.09 -12.93
N ASN A 48 15.20 -10.70 -13.78
CA ASN A 48 13.82 -11.15 -13.72
C ASN A 48 13.71 -12.66 -14.00
N ILE A 49 12.60 -13.24 -13.54
CA ILE A 49 12.24 -14.64 -13.81
C ILE A 49 11.52 -14.75 -15.16
N ALA A 50 11.67 -15.89 -15.85
CA ALA A 50 10.93 -16.12 -17.07
C ALA A 50 9.42 -16.27 -16.83
N ALA A 51 8.60 -15.68 -17.71
CA ALA A 51 7.16 -15.82 -17.68
C ALA A 51 6.72 -17.31 -17.67
N GLY A 52 5.71 -17.65 -16.88
CA GLY A 52 5.15 -18.99 -16.77
C GLY A 52 6.05 -20.04 -16.08
N SER A 53 7.17 -19.64 -15.49
CA SER A 53 8.11 -20.59 -14.86
C SER A 53 7.72 -21.05 -13.46
N LEU A 54 6.84 -20.30 -12.78
CA LEU A 54 6.28 -20.63 -11.47
C LEU A 54 4.76 -20.79 -11.54
N PRO A 55 4.16 -21.54 -10.57
CA PRO A 55 2.70 -21.62 -10.49
C PRO A 55 2.06 -20.28 -10.15
N GLU A 56 0.91 -19.95 -10.73
CA GLU A 56 0.16 -18.73 -10.39
C GLU A 56 -0.20 -18.62 -8.90
N SER A 57 -0.31 -19.73 -8.17
CA SER A 57 -0.57 -19.72 -6.71
C SER A 57 0.63 -19.29 -5.86
N SER A 58 1.81 -19.20 -6.47
CA SER A 58 3.07 -18.75 -5.87
C SER A 58 3.96 -18.14 -6.96
N PRO A 59 3.57 -16.98 -7.52
CA PRO A 59 4.09 -16.49 -8.79
C PRO A 59 5.44 -15.78 -8.70
N PHE A 60 5.90 -15.44 -7.49
CA PHE A 60 7.09 -14.62 -7.31
C PHE A 60 8.35 -15.45 -7.07
N GLN A 61 9.43 -15.15 -7.78
CA GLN A 61 10.77 -15.42 -7.29
C GLN A 61 11.11 -14.35 -6.25
N LEU A 62 11.21 -14.75 -4.98
CA LEU A 62 11.53 -13.86 -3.87
C LEU A 62 13.05 -13.78 -3.67
N ALA A 63 13.57 -12.59 -3.39
CA ALA A 63 15.01 -12.33 -3.22
C ALA A 63 15.60 -13.02 -1.98
N ASN A 64 14.77 -13.35 -0.99
CA ASN A 64 15.15 -14.21 0.12
C ASN A 64 14.41 -15.55 0.04
N PRO A 65 15.09 -16.67 -0.17
CA PRO A 65 14.45 -18.00 -0.34
C PRO A 65 13.82 -18.54 0.96
N SER A 66 14.02 -17.90 2.09
CA SER A 66 13.35 -18.28 3.34
C SER A 66 11.95 -17.69 3.46
N TRP A 67 11.62 -16.64 2.72
CA TRP A 67 10.28 -16.08 2.71
C TRP A 67 9.29 -17.03 2.07
N THR A 68 8.06 -16.96 2.50
CA THR A 68 6.98 -17.81 1.97
C THR A 68 5.95 -16.97 1.25
N GLN A 69 5.27 -17.55 0.28
CA GLN A 69 4.16 -16.92 -0.42
C GLN A 69 2.98 -17.89 -0.53
N VAL A 70 1.75 -17.37 -0.44
CA VAL A 70 0.54 -18.16 -0.56
C VAL A 70 -0.60 -17.33 -1.12
N SER A 71 -1.36 -17.87 -2.07
CA SER A 71 -2.60 -17.26 -2.55
C SER A 71 -3.66 -17.34 -1.45
N ILE A 72 -4.13 -16.20 -0.97
CA ILE A 72 -5.17 -16.09 0.08
C ILE A 72 -6.56 -15.88 -0.49
N ALA A 73 -6.69 -15.41 -1.73
CA ALA A 73 -7.94 -15.26 -2.46
C ALA A 73 -7.68 -15.38 -3.97
N ASN A 74 -8.67 -15.81 -4.73
CA ASN A 74 -8.65 -15.74 -6.18
C ASN A 74 -10.05 -15.56 -6.77
N ARG A 75 -10.10 -14.99 -7.97
CA ARG A 75 -11.34 -14.64 -8.68
C ARG A 75 -12.20 -15.86 -9.01
N THR A 76 -11.60 -16.93 -9.52
CA THR A 76 -12.32 -18.17 -9.88
C THR A 76 -13.07 -18.74 -8.69
N ASN A 77 -12.44 -18.80 -7.50
CA ASN A 77 -13.10 -19.26 -6.29
C ASN A 77 -14.26 -18.34 -5.89
N GLN A 78 -14.05 -17.03 -5.90
CA GLN A 78 -15.07 -16.04 -5.54
C GLN A 78 -16.31 -16.15 -6.44
N LEU A 79 -16.12 -16.25 -7.77
CA LEU A 79 -17.20 -16.48 -8.73
C LEU A 79 -17.94 -17.79 -8.45
N SER A 80 -17.22 -18.86 -8.09
CA SER A 80 -17.84 -20.17 -7.75
C SER A 80 -18.73 -20.11 -6.52
N GLN A 81 -18.52 -19.14 -5.62
CA GLN A 81 -19.34 -18.86 -4.45
C GLN A 81 -20.52 -17.89 -4.74
N GLY A 82 -20.72 -17.53 -6.01
CA GLY A 82 -21.80 -16.65 -6.44
C GLY A 82 -21.59 -15.17 -6.16
N GLN A 83 -20.34 -14.77 -5.87
CA GLN A 83 -19.98 -13.37 -5.72
C GLN A 83 -19.83 -12.71 -7.10
N ALA A 84 -20.32 -11.47 -7.24
CA ALA A 84 -20.07 -10.68 -8.43
C ALA A 84 -18.61 -10.15 -8.40
N ASN A 85 -17.87 -10.37 -9.48
CA ASN A 85 -16.48 -9.94 -9.61
C ASN A 85 -16.13 -9.75 -11.09
N SER A 86 -15.79 -8.54 -11.50
CA SER A 86 -15.44 -8.22 -12.87
C SER A 86 -13.98 -8.52 -13.23
N GLY A 87 -13.11 -8.74 -12.23
CA GLY A 87 -11.68 -9.01 -12.43
C GLY A 87 -10.81 -7.76 -12.30
N ASN A 88 -9.56 -7.87 -12.70
CA ASN A 88 -8.54 -6.84 -12.60
C ASN A 88 -8.51 -6.25 -11.18
N TRP A 89 -8.04 -7.04 -10.22
CA TRP A 89 -7.94 -6.60 -8.82
C TRP A 89 -6.76 -5.68 -8.66
N ASP A 90 -7.03 -4.45 -8.33
CA ASP A 90 -6.02 -3.42 -8.24
C ASP A 90 -5.59 -3.11 -6.80
N MET A 91 -5.21 -1.87 -6.52
CA MET A 91 -4.58 -1.41 -5.29
C MET A 91 -5.23 -1.95 -4.02
N ILE A 92 -4.42 -2.18 -2.99
CA ILE A 92 -4.86 -2.73 -1.70
C ILE A 92 -4.81 -1.66 -0.61
N ALA A 93 -5.91 -1.52 0.15
CA ALA A 93 -5.88 -0.86 1.45
C ALA A 93 -6.39 -1.81 2.54
N ALA A 94 -5.88 -1.67 3.76
CA ALA A 94 -6.40 -2.37 4.92
C ALA A 94 -7.19 -1.44 5.84
N ASN A 95 -8.07 -1.99 6.67
CA ASN A 95 -8.66 -1.20 7.75
C ASN A 95 -7.62 -0.94 8.85
N GLU A 96 -7.14 0.29 8.93
CA GLU A 96 -6.03 0.66 9.81
C GLU A 96 -6.49 1.21 11.18
N THR A 97 -7.80 1.41 11.35
CA THR A 97 -8.39 1.97 12.57
C THR A 97 -9.57 1.15 13.06
N GLY A 98 -10.01 1.40 14.30
CA GLY A 98 -11.15 0.72 14.89
C GLY A 98 -10.78 -0.59 15.61
N THR A 99 -11.81 -1.29 16.11
CA THR A 99 -11.62 -2.51 16.93
C THR A 99 -11.16 -3.73 16.12
N ASP A 100 -11.42 -3.73 14.82
CA ASP A 100 -11.03 -4.80 13.90
C ASP A 100 -9.84 -4.39 13.01
N ALA A 101 -9.07 -3.38 13.41
CA ALA A 101 -7.91 -2.89 12.65
C ALA A 101 -6.95 -4.03 12.27
N GLY A 102 -6.52 -4.06 11.01
CA GLY A 102 -5.67 -5.12 10.44
C GLY A 102 -6.39 -6.40 10.05
N ARG A 103 -7.72 -6.45 10.12
CA ARG A 103 -8.48 -7.65 9.77
C ARG A 103 -8.88 -7.76 8.32
N TYR A 104 -9.12 -6.63 7.66
CA TYR A 104 -9.71 -6.61 6.33
C TYR A 104 -8.80 -5.94 5.32
N LEU A 105 -8.73 -6.53 4.12
CA LEU A 105 -8.18 -5.89 2.94
C LEU A 105 -9.32 -5.50 2.01
N PHE A 106 -9.20 -4.36 1.36
CA PHE A 106 -10.12 -3.83 0.37
C PHE A 106 -9.39 -3.59 -0.94
N MET A 107 -10.04 -3.86 -2.06
CA MET A 107 -9.51 -3.62 -3.39
C MET A 107 -10.65 -3.39 -4.38
N PRO A 108 -10.48 -2.49 -5.35
CA PRO A 108 -11.43 -2.27 -6.42
C PRO A 108 -11.21 -3.28 -7.55
N PHE A 109 -12.08 -3.19 -8.57
CA PHE A 109 -11.95 -3.87 -9.85
C PHE A 109 -11.68 -2.83 -10.93
N GLU A 110 -10.53 -2.85 -11.53
CA GLU A 110 -10.14 -1.95 -12.62
C GLU A 110 -10.72 -2.46 -13.95
N THR A 111 -12.02 -2.32 -14.11
CA THR A 111 -12.77 -2.78 -15.29
C THR A 111 -13.81 -1.78 -15.72
N GLY A 112 -14.35 -1.95 -16.94
CA GLY A 112 -15.44 -1.11 -17.45
C GLY A 112 -16.72 -1.12 -16.62
N ASP A 113 -16.90 -2.12 -15.73
CA ASP A 113 -17.90 -2.19 -14.67
C ASP A 113 -17.17 -2.47 -13.36
N ALA A 114 -16.68 -1.43 -12.72
CA ALA A 114 -15.91 -1.53 -11.49
C ALA A 114 -16.79 -1.80 -10.27
N GLY A 115 -16.21 -2.44 -9.27
CA GLY A 115 -16.79 -2.73 -7.96
C GLY A 115 -15.73 -2.73 -6.88
N VAL A 116 -16.08 -3.18 -5.67
CA VAL A 116 -15.16 -3.29 -4.54
C VAL A 116 -15.38 -4.60 -3.82
N GLN A 117 -14.30 -5.26 -3.44
CA GLN A 117 -14.34 -6.45 -2.59
C GLN A 117 -13.59 -6.24 -1.28
N ARG A 118 -13.87 -7.12 -0.32
CA ARG A 118 -13.18 -7.21 0.97
C ARG A 118 -12.72 -8.63 1.23
N ILE A 119 -11.49 -8.80 1.70
CA ILE A 119 -10.96 -10.07 2.21
C ILE A 119 -10.92 -10.00 3.73
N ASP A 120 -11.50 -10.98 4.43
CA ASP A 120 -11.41 -11.14 5.89
C ASP A 120 -10.23 -12.07 6.22
N LEU A 121 -9.13 -11.50 6.69
CA LEU A 121 -7.90 -12.22 7.01
C LEU A 121 -8.05 -13.21 8.18
N LEU A 122 -9.02 -12.98 9.06
CA LEU A 122 -9.32 -13.87 10.19
C LEU A 122 -10.27 -15.01 9.84
N ASN A 123 -10.91 -14.97 8.67
CA ASN A 123 -11.75 -16.08 8.21
C ASN A 123 -10.88 -17.19 7.62
N PRO A 124 -10.78 -18.38 8.26
CA PRO A 124 -9.94 -19.46 7.76
C PRO A 124 -10.50 -20.16 6.52
N ASP A 125 -11.79 -19.96 6.21
CA ASP A 125 -12.43 -20.58 5.06
C ASP A 125 -12.15 -19.80 3.79
N TYR A 126 -11.28 -20.35 2.93
CA TYR A 126 -10.90 -19.78 1.65
C TYR A 126 -12.12 -19.44 0.76
N ASN A 127 -13.21 -20.20 0.87
CA ASN A 127 -14.38 -20.01 0.02
C ASN A 127 -15.26 -18.83 0.44
N THR A 128 -15.18 -18.40 1.68
CA THR A 128 -16.10 -17.39 2.25
C THR A 128 -15.41 -16.13 2.77
N ARG A 129 -14.06 -16.10 2.74
CA ARG A 129 -13.31 -14.94 3.25
C ARG A 129 -13.43 -13.71 2.39
N THR A 130 -13.66 -13.88 1.08
CA THR A 130 -13.78 -12.77 0.11
C THR A 130 -15.23 -12.45 -0.17
N VAL A 131 -15.62 -11.19 0.01
CA VAL A 131 -16.99 -10.71 -0.19
C VAL A 131 -17.00 -9.46 -1.06
N THR A 132 -17.84 -9.46 -2.10
CA THR A 132 -18.08 -8.25 -2.89
C THR A 132 -18.98 -7.31 -2.09
N LEU A 133 -18.50 -6.09 -1.83
CA LEU A 133 -19.22 -5.05 -1.11
C LEU A 133 -19.93 -4.09 -2.06
N VAL A 134 -19.30 -3.73 -3.18
CA VAL A 134 -19.90 -2.90 -4.22
C VAL A 134 -19.97 -3.72 -5.50
N ALA A 135 -21.18 -3.96 -5.98
CA ALA A 135 -21.38 -4.74 -7.20
C ALA A 135 -20.80 -4.00 -8.42
N PRO A 136 -20.21 -4.73 -9.40
CA PRO A 136 -19.74 -4.13 -10.65
C PRO A 136 -20.77 -3.23 -11.31
N GLY A 137 -20.35 -2.04 -11.74
CA GLY A 137 -21.20 -1.03 -12.38
C GLY A 137 -22.14 -0.25 -11.45
N THR A 138 -22.07 -0.43 -10.13
CA THR A 138 -22.86 0.37 -9.16
C THR A 138 -22.60 1.87 -9.39
N GLN A 139 -23.65 2.67 -9.54
CA GLN A 139 -23.60 4.10 -9.85
C GLN A 139 -22.80 4.42 -11.14
N GLY A 140 -22.61 3.42 -12.01
CA GLY A 140 -21.77 3.54 -13.22
C GLY A 140 -20.29 3.72 -12.88
N PHE A 141 -19.82 3.18 -11.74
CA PHE A 141 -18.41 3.11 -11.37
C PHE A 141 -17.63 2.29 -12.37
N VAL A 142 -16.51 2.82 -12.87
CA VAL A 142 -15.68 2.24 -13.94
C VAL A 142 -14.20 2.38 -13.58
N ALA A 143 -13.35 1.50 -14.11
CA ALA A 143 -11.91 1.54 -13.92
C ALA A 143 -11.55 1.93 -12.47
N GLY A 144 -11.94 1.09 -11.54
CA GLY A 144 -11.70 1.31 -10.11
C GLY A 144 -10.25 0.95 -9.79
N ASP A 145 -9.47 1.94 -9.39
CA ASP A 145 -8.05 1.82 -9.18
C ASP A 145 -7.67 2.20 -7.75
N ALA A 146 -7.56 3.48 -7.43
CA ALA A 146 -7.15 3.99 -6.13
C ALA A 146 -7.74 3.24 -4.93
N SER A 147 -6.94 3.03 -3.90
CA SER A 147 -7.34 2.32 -2.69
C SER A 147 -6.73 2.95 -1.44
N LEU A 148 -7.55 3.53 -0.55
CA LEU A 148 -7.03 4.20 0.64
C LEU A 148 -7.98 4.05 1.85
N TRP A 149 -7.40 3.79 3.02
CA TRP A 149 -8.12 3.87 4.29
C TRP A 149 -8.09 5.29 4.86
N THR A 150 -9.26 5.81 5.23
CA THR A 150 -9.37 7.19 5.72
C THR A 150 -9.03 7.31 7.21
N PRO A 151 -8.60 8.50 7.68
CA PRO A 151 -8.40 8.77 9.10
C PRO A 151 -9.66 8.56 9.97
N TRP A 152 -10.86 8.63 9.38
CA TRP A 152 -12.14 8.45 10.08
C TRP A 152 -12.74 7.05 9.95
N GLY A 153 -12.02 6.09 9.32
CA GLY A 153 -12.41 4.68 9.34
C GLY A 153 -13.35 4.24 8.23
N SER A 154 -13.26 4.83 7.06
CA SER A 154 -13.92 4.40 5.82
C SER A 154 -12.90 4.06 4.74
N TYR A 155 -13.37 3.56 3.60
CA TYR A 155 -12.54 3.19 2.46
C TYR A 155 -12.80 4.12 1.27
N LEU A 156 -11.75 4.68 0.69
CA LEU A 156 -11.79 5.45 -0.55
C LEU A 156 -11.32 4.61 -1.72
N THR A 157 -11.97 4.80 -2.85
CA THR A 157 -11.55 4.33 -4.18
C THR A 157 -11.95 5.34 -5.22
N ALA A 158 -11.34 5.30 -6.41
CA ALA A 158 -11.63 6.27 -7.44
C ALA A 158 -11.57 5.66 -8.84
N GLU A 159 -12.04 6.43 -9.83
CA GLU A 159 -12.05 6.04 -11.23
C GLU A 159 -10.79 6.54 -11.93
N GLU A 160 -10.11 5.66 -12.62
CA GLU A 160 -9.18 5.99 -13.67
C GLU A 160 -9.94 6.48 -14.90
N SER A 161 -9.63 7.64 -15.43
CA SER A 161 -10.35 8.23 -16.59
C SER A 161 -9.42 8.96 -17.54
N TRP A 162 -9.12 8.37 -18.66
CA TRP A 162 -8.14 8.84 -19.64
C TRP A 162 -8.61 9.95 -20.58
N GLY A 163 -9.75 10.49 -20.49
CA GLY A 163 -10.29 11.47 -21.45
C GLY A 163 -10.37 12.89 -20.90
N ALA A 164 -9.84 13.89 -21.59
CA ALA A 164 -10.18 15.29 -21.32
C ALA A 164 -11.69 15.52 -21.45
N GLY A 165 -12.29 16.24 -20.49
CA GLY A 165 -13.73 16.47 -20.45
C GLY A 165 -14.55 15.23 -20.10
N SER A 166 -13.93 14.18 -19.56
CA SER A 166 -14.62 12.99 -19.08
C SER A 166 -15.51 13.33 -17.88
N THR A 167 -16.73 12.80 -17.86
CA THR A 167 -17.62 12.84 -16.68
C THR A 167 -17.33 11.68 -15.71
N LYS A 168 -16.31 10.88 -16.00
CA LYS A 168 -15.71 9.87 -15.11
C LYS A 168 -14.49 10.48 -14.41
N GLY A 169 -13.75 9.68 -13.69
CA GLY A 169 -12.65 10.18 -12.84
C GLY A 169 -13.17 10.68 -11.50
N ARG A 170 -14.13 9.98 -10.95
CA ARG A 170 -14.83 10.34 -9.70
C ARG A 170 -14.19 9.64 -8.50
N LEU A 171 -14.13 10.36 -7.37
CA LEU A 171 -13.79 9.77 -6.08
C LEU A 171 -15.03 9.19 -5.40
N PHE A 172 -14.91 8.00 -4.85
CA PHE A 172 -15.96 7.33 -4.08
C PHE A 172 -15.49 6.93 -2.68
N GLU A 173 -16.43 6.91 -1.76
CA GLU A 173 -16.23 6.41 -0.40
C GLU A 173 -17.23 5.32 -0.07
N LEU A 174 -16.72 4.19 0.42
CA LEU A 174 -17.52 3.19 1.10
C LEU A 174 -17.51 3.51 2.59
N THR A 175 -18.61 4.06 3.11
CA THR A 175 -18.66 4.65 4.47
C THR A 175 -18.82 3.60 5.58
N ASN A 176 -19.19 2.36 5.25
CA ASN A 176 -19.39 1.27 6.19
C ASN A 176 -18.63 -0.02 5.81
N PRO A 177 -17.34 0.04 5.42
CA PRO A 177 -16.61 -1.07 4.81
C PRO A 177 -16.43 -2.28 5.73
N VAL A 178 -16.35 -2.04 7.04
CA VAL A 178 -16.16 -3.09 8.05
C VAL A 178 -17.47 -3.81 8.38
N THR A 179 -18.58 -3.07 8.44
CA THR A 179 -19.89 -3.60 8.89
C THR A 179 -20.76 -4.09 7.76
N ALA A 180 -20.53 -3.67 6.52
CA ALA A 180 -21.25 -4.18 5.36
C ALA A 180 -21.02 -5.69 5.21
N THR A 181 -22.08 -6.42 4.90
CA THR A 181 -22.06 -7.89 4.74
C THR A 181 -22.09 -8.33 3.28
N GLY A 182 -22.33 -7.41 2.38
CA GLY A 182 -22.37 -7.61 0.93
C GLY A 182 -22.91 -6.40 0.20
N THR A 183 -23.28 -6.57 -1.06
CA THR A 183 -23.74 -5.48 -1.95
C THR A 183 -25.08 -4.87 -1.54
N GLY A 184 -25.86 -5.57 -0.71
CA GLY A 184 -27.21 -5.13 -0.32
C GLY A 184 -27.26 -4.12 0.83
N ASP A 185 -26.18 -3.96 1.58
CA ASP A 185 -26.09 -3.09 2.77
C ASP A 185 -24.88 -2.16 2.76
N SER A 186 -24.12 -2.13 1.66
CA SER A 186 -23.01 -1.21 1.44
C SER A 186 -23.49 0.20 1.16
N ASN A 187 -22.85 1.20 1.78
CA ASN A 187 -23.12 2.61 1.54
C ASN A 187 -21.97 3.24 0.76
N PHE A 188 -22.12 3.29 -0.56
CA PHE A 188 -21.13 3.77 -1.53
C PHE A 188 -21.50 5.17 -2.01
N VAL A 189 -20.67 6.17 -1.75
CA VAL A 189 -20.98 7.60 -1.91
C VAL A 189 -19.96 8.28 -2.79
N GLN A 190 -20.39 8.97 -3.87
CA GLN A 190 -19.52 9.83 -4.67
C GLN A 190 -19.15 11.09 -3.87
N ARG A 191 -17.86 11.47 -3.85
CA ARG A 191 -17.33 12.68 -3.21
C ARG A 191 -17.10 13.79 -4.25
N SER A 192 -18.20 14.40 -4.69
CA SER A 192 -18.25 15.32 -5.83
C SER A 192 -17.55 16.68 -5.63
N VAL A 193 -17.06 16.98 -4.42
CA VAL A 193 -16.22 18.16 -4.17
C VAL A 193 -14.82 18.01 -4.77
N ILE A 194 -14.40 16.80 -5.05
CA ILE A 194 -13.11 16.48 -5.67
C ILE A 194 -13.26 16.60 -7.19
N PRO A 195 -12.39 17.39 -7.87
CA PRO A 195 -12.36 17.46 -9.32
C PRO A 195 -12.13 16.10 -9.97
N HIS A 196 -12.67 15.90 -11.16
CA HIS A 196 -12.50 14.68 -11.93
C HIS A 196 -11.12 14.66 -12.59
N VAL A 197 -10.37 13.57 -12.37
CA VAL A 197 -9.07 13.26 -12.98
C VAL A 197 -9.00 11.75 -13.26
N SER A 198 -7.97 11.27 -13.95
CA SER A 198 -7.64 9.84 -13.96
C SER A 198 -6.98 9.54 -12.61
N HIS A 199 -7.77 9.07 -11.64
CA HIS A 199 -7.23 8.80 -10.31
C HIS A 199 -6.50 7.47 -10.28
N GLU A 200 -5.36 7.49 -9.59
CA GLU A 200 -4.70 6.29 -9.13
C GLU A 200 -4.25 6.47 -7.68
N GLY A 201 -3.05 7.01 -7.42
CA GLY A 201 -2.57 7.21 -6.06
C GLY A 201 -3.39 8.19 -5.23
N LEU A 202 -3.65 7.82 -3.97
CA LEU A 202 -4.26 8.66 -2.93
C LEU A 202 -3.43 8.61 -1.66
N ALA A 203 -3.22 9.76 -0.99
CA ALA A 203 -2.52 9.79 0.30
C ALA A 203 -3.05 10.89 1.22
N PHE A 204 -2.98 10.70 2.55
CA PHE A 204 -3.24 11.75 3.54
C PHE A 204 -1.95 12.18 4.23
N ASP A 205 -1.74 13.50 4.36
CA ASP A 205 -0.67 14.01 5.22
C ASP A 205 -1.10 14.04 6.71
N LYS A 206 -0.16 14.36 7.60
CA LYS A 206 -0.41 14.46 9.05
C LYS A 206 -1.44 15.51 9.45
N ASP A 207 -1.71 16.46 8.56
CA ASP A 207 -2.67 17.54 8.77
C ASP A 207 -4.02 17.21 8.09
N ASN A 208 -4.18 15.96 7.62
CA ASN A 208 -5.32 15.43 6.90
C ASN A 208 -5.64 16.19 5.59
N SER A 209 -4.64 16.76 4.92
CA SER A 209 -4.83 17.11 3.51
C SER A 209 -4.76 15.84 2.67
N MET A 210 -5.63 15.68 1.68
CA MET A 210 -5.62 14.55 0.77
C MET A 210 -4.86 14.92 -0.51
N TYR A 211 -3.91 14.08 -0.90
CA TYR A 211 -3.21 14.16 -2.17
C TYR A 211 -3.77 13.14 -3.13
N PHE A 212 -3.80 13.49 -4.41
CA PHE A 212 -4.20 12.61 -5.50
C PHE A 212 -3.50 13.02 -6.79
N ILE A 213 -3.53 12.15 -7.79
CA ILE A 213 -2.86 12.38 -9.07
C ILE A 213 -3.85 12.30 -10.23
N ASP A 214 -3.41 12.75 -11.40
CA ASP A 214 -4.03 12.52 -12.70
C ASP A 214 -3.09 11.67 -13.55
N GLU A 215 -3.38 10.40 -13.65
CA GLU A 215 -2.63 9.40 -14.41
C GLU A 215 -2.76 9.63 -15.92
N PHE A 216 -2.12 10.64 -16.42
CA PHE A 216 -2.10 11.00 -17.83
C PHE A 216 -0.71 11.54 -18.20
N ASN A 217 -0.27 11.30 -19.44
CA ASN A 217 0.94 11.97 -19.93
C ASN A 217 0.72 13.47 -19.95
N GLY A 218 1.34 14.19 -18.99
CA GLY A 218 1.07 15.59 -18.72
C GLY A 218 0.08 15.81 -17.57
N GLY A 219 -0.23 14.79 -16.77
CA GLY A 219 -1.04 14.90 -15.57
C GLY A 219 -0.34 15.61 -14.42
N SER A 220 -1.09 16.10 -13.47
CA SER A 220 -0.58 16.87 -12.33
C SER A 220 -0.76 16.10 -11.01
N ILE A 221 -0.08 16.58 -9.97
CA ILE A 221 -0.28 16.17 -8.58
C ILE A 221 -1.16 17.21 -7.89
N TYR A 222 -2.16 16.77 -7.15
CA TYR A 222 -3.16 17.62 -6.51
C TYR A 222 -3.12 17.50 -5.00
N LYS A 223 -3.63 18.54 -4.36
CA LYS A 223 -3.84 18.59 -2.92
C LYS A 223 -5.23 19.14 -2.62
N TYR A 224 -6.06 18.38 -1.92
CA TYR A 224 -7.32 18.84 -1.36
C TYR A 224 -7.16 19.19 0.11
N VAL A 225 -7.57 20.37 0.50
CA VAL A 225 -7.58 20.85 1.88
C VAL A 225 -9.02 21.04 2.30
N SER A 226 -9.50 20.16 3.17
CA SER A 226 -10.85 20.25 3.73
C SER A 226 -11.00 21.50 4.63
N ALA A 227 -12.16 22.12 4.60
CA ALA A 227 -12.51 23.14 5.60
C ALA A 227 -12.68 22.56 7.01
N ASN A 228 -12.84 21.24 7.12
CA ASN A 228 -12.93 20.49 8.38
C ASN A 228 -11.93 19.31 8.38
N PRO A 229 -10.62 19.54 8.50
CA PRO A 229 -9.60 18.48 8.41
C PRO A 229 -9.67 17.46 9.55
N ASN A 230 -10.33 17.77 10.66
CA ASN A 230 -10.50 16.87 11.80
C ASN A 230 -11.90 16.24 11.83
N ALA A 231 -12.59 16.16 10.69
CA ALA A 231 -13.87 15.47 10.58
C ALA A 231 -13.74 14.00 10.96
N THR A 232 -14.81 13.46 11.54
CA THR A 232 -14.89 12.04 11.96
C THR A 232 -15.73 11.20 11.02
N ASN A 233 -16.08 11.74 9.86
CA ASN A 233 -16.79 11.07 8.77
C ASN A 233 -16.53 11.82 7.45
N GLY A 234 -16.76 11.15 6.32
CA GLY A 234 -16.55 11.74 5.00
C GLY A 234 -17.57 12.80 4.63
N ASP A 235 -18.80 12.75 5.14
CA ASP A 235 -19.81 13.78 4.82
C ASP A 235 -19.38 15.15 5.32
N ASP A 236 -18.75 15.22 6.51
CA ASP A 236 -18.21 16.47 7.06
C ASP A 236 -16.85 16.83 6.45
N TYR A 237 -15.99 15.83 6.13
CA TYR A 237 -14.68 16.08 5.55
C TYR A 237 -14.80 16.64 4.12
N PHE A 238 -15.67 16.05 3.29
CA PHE A 238 -15.90 16.42 1.90
C PHE A 238 -17.03 17.45 1.72
N ALA A 239 -17.58 18.03 2.79
CA ALA A 239 -18.63 19.02 2.69
C ALA A 239 -18.19 20.29 1.93
N THR A 240 -17.00 20.78 2.24
CA THR A 240 -16.36 21.93 1.62
C THR A 240 -14.85 21.86 1.77
N GLY A 241 -14.13 22.43 0.81
CA GLY A 241 -12.67 22.48 0.83
C GLY A 241 -12.14 23.02 -0.48
N GLN A 242 -10.83 23.14 -0.60
CA GLN A 242 -10.18 23.70 -1.78
C GLN A 242 -9.18 22.73 -2.36
N THR A 243 -9.21 22.56 -3.68
CA THR A 243 -8.23 21.77 -4.42
C THR A 243 -7.20 22.67 -5.08
N PHE A 244 -5.95 22.23 -5.04
CA PHE A 244 -4.78 22.88 -5.60
C PHE A 244 -4.05 21.94 -6.55
N ALA A 245 -3.43 22.47 -7.61
CA ALA A 245 -2.43 21.77 -8.41
C ALA A 245 -1.01 22.15 -7.94
N MET A 246 -0.09 21.18 -7.96
CA MET A 246 1.32 21.39 -7.64
C MET A 246 1.99 22.21 -8.75
N GLN A 247 2.79 23.19 -8.36
CA GLN A 247 3.69 23.95 -9.24
C GLN A 247 5.12 23.78 -8.73
N VAL A 248 6.03 23.37 -9.59
CA VAL A 248 7.47 23.33 -9.28
C VAL A 248 8.15 24.45 -10.06
N ASN A 249 8.97 25.27 -9.37
CA ASN A 249 9.65 26.45 -9.94
C ASN A 249 8.71 27.43 -10.68
N GLY A 250 7.48 27.59 -10.17
CA GLY A 250 6.48 28.48 -10.74
C GLY A 250 5.54 27.84 -11.75
N GLY A 251 5.70 26.52 -12.03
CA GLY A 251 4.80 25.74 -12.84
C GLY A 251 4.85 26.00 -14.35
N GLY A 252 3.90 25.41 -15.09
CA GLY A 252 3.87 25.47 -16.56
C GLY A 252 5.08 24.78 -17.21
N ASN A 253 5.58 23.74 -16.60
CA ASN A 253 6.74 22.95 -17.00
C ASN A 253 6.46 21.44 -16.80
N ASP A 254 7.34 20.60 -17.35
CA ASP A 254 7.22 19.15 -17.29
C ASP A 254 8.35 18.56 -16.45
N ASN A 255 8.03 17.50 -15.65
CA ASN A 255 8.99 16.67 -14.93
C ASN A 255 10.01 17.48 -14.09
N ALA A 256 9.54 18.60 -13.51
CA ALA A 256 10.42 19.55 -12.85
C ALA A 256 10.73 19.12 -11.41
N THR A 257 11.97 19.39 -11.00
CA THR A 257 12.43 19.35 -9.60
C THR A 257 12.74 20.74 -9.09
N GLY A 258 12.70 20.97 -7.77
CA GLY A 258 12.97 22.26 -7.14
C GLY A 258 11.88 22.76 -6.22
N ALA A 259 11.71 24.06 -6.09
CA ALA A 259 10.77 24.67 -5.13
C ALA A 259 9.30 24.43 -5.52
N ILE A 260 8.51 23.97 -4.56
CA ILE A 260 7.07 23.67 -4.73
C ILE A 260 6.23 24.86 -4.26
N THR A 261 5.18 25.17 -5.01
CA THR A 261 4.04 26.00 -4.61
C THR A 261 2.73 25.31 -5.00
N TRP A 262 1.61 25.75 -4.44
CA TRP A 262 0.30 25.18 -4.68
C TRP A 262 -0.65 26.23 -5.27
N ALA A 263 -1.11 26.00 -6.50
CA ALA A 263 -2.04 26.91 -7.20
C ALA A 263 -3.48 26.41 -7.05
N PRO A 264 -4.43 27.23 -6.57
CA PRO A 264 -5.81 26.80 -6.42
C PRO A 264 -6.47 26.55 -7.79
N ILE A 265 -7.19 25.43 -7.91
CA ILE A 265 -8.01 25.10 -9.09
C ILE A 265 -9.51 25.11 -8.79
N THR A 266 -9.90 25.17 -7.50
CA THR A 266 -11.26 25.39 -7.04
C THR A 266 -11.34 26.60 -6.13
N ASP A 267 -12.53 27.13 -5.88
CA ASP A 267 -12.74 28.08 -4.80
C ASP A 267 -12.63 27.40 -3.42
N ALA A 268 -12.70 28.18 -2.34
CA ALA A 268 -12.55 27.67 -0.98
C ALA A 268 -13.69 26.74 -0.51
N ASN A 269 -14.76 26.61 -1.28
CA ASN A 269 -15.89 25.73 -1.00
C ASN A 269 -15.93 24.51 -1.94
N GLY A 270 -14.91 24.33 -2.80
CA GLY A 270 -14.86 23.26 -3.80
C GLY A 270 -15.62 23.58 -5.09
N GLY A 271 -16.14 24.79 -5.22
CA GLY A 271 -16.81 25.27 -6.43
C GLY A 271 -15.82 25.75 -7.49
N ALA A 272 -16.35 26.11 -8.67
CA ALA A 272 -15.54 26.59 -9.78
C ALA A 272 -14.86 27.94 -9.47
N LEU A 273 -13.55 28.01 -9.64
CA LEU A 273 -12.74 29.21 -9.53
C LEU A 273 -12.72 29.95 -10.86
N ALA A 274 -13.24 31.19 -10.87
CA ALA A 274 -13.36 31.99 -12.09
C ALA A 274 -12.00 32.19 -12.78
N GLY A 275 -11.96 31.91 -14.09
CA GLY A 275 -10.76 32.07 -14.92
C GLY A 275 -9.72 30.92 -14.76
N VAL A 276 -9.99 29.95 -13.93
CA VAL A 276 -9.12 28.76 -13.71
C VAL A 276 -9.87 27.47 -13.95
N SER A 277 -10.96 27.21 -13.20
CA SER A 277 -11.69 25.95 -13.33
C SER A 277 -12.34 25.79 -14.71
N VAL A 278 -12.24 24.57 -15.25
CA VAL A 278 -12.96 24.11 -16.44
C VAL A 278 -14.08 23.17 -15.98
N LEU A 279 -15.26 23.33 -16.56
CA LEU A 279 -16.41 22.47 -16.22
C LEU A 279 -16.65 21.44 -17.31
N ASN A 280 -16.88 20.20 -16.90
CA ASN A 280 -17.41 19.13 -17.74
C ASN A 280 -18.88 19.36 -18.10
N SER A 281 -19.41 18.59 -19.05
CA SER A 281 -20.79 18.72 -19.51
C SER A 281 -21.85 18.46 -18.45
N ASP A 282 -21.51 17.75 -17.37
CA ASP A 282 -22.38 17.48 -16.22
C ASP A 282 -22.24 18.52 -15.08
N GLY A 283 -21.38 19.50 -15.26
CA GLY A 283 -21.12 20.56 -14.29
C GLY A 283 -20.06 20.23 -13.25
N SER A 284 -19.45 19.05 -13.27
CA SER A 284 -18.28 18.71 -12.48
C SER A 284 -17.05 19.49 -12.95
N ILE A 285 -16.03 19.60 -12.10
CA ILE A 285 -14.77 20.28 -12.45
C ILE A 285 -13.84 19.27 -13.12
N ASP A 286 -13.37 19.58 -14.34
CA ASP A 286 -12.26 18.91 -14.99
C ASP A 286 -10.95 19.32 -14.31
N GLY A 287 -10.38 18.43 -13.51
CA GLY A 287 -9.16 18.69 -12.73
C GLY A 287 -7.95 18.95 -13.62
N ARG A 288 -7.78 18.18 -14.70
CA ARG A 288 -6.66 18.26 -15.65
C ARG A 288 -6.60 19.62 -16.32
N LEU A 289 -7.67 19.98 -17.03
CA LEU A 289 -7.73 21.27 -17.73
C LEU A 289 -7.68 22.46 -16.76
N SER A 290 -8.19 22.29 -15.54
CA SER A 290 -8.10 23.34 -14.51
C SER A 290 -6.67 23.48 -13.97
N ALA A 291 -5.92 22.37 -13.83
CA ALA A 291 -4.51 22.41 -13.47
C ALA A 291 -3.66 23.06 -14.56
N ASP A 292 -3.92 22.77 -15.84
CA ASP A 292 -3.26 23.42 -16.98
C ASP A 292 -3.46 24.95 -16.95
N ASN A 293 -4.71 25.41 -16.73
CA ASN A 293 -5.02 26.82 -16.59
C ASN A 293 -4.34 27.47 -15.37
N ALA A 294 -4.13 26.72 -14.31
CA ALA A 294 -3.41 27.15 -13.12
C ALA A 294 -1.87 27.03 -13.27
N LEU A 295 -1.36 26.63 -14.44
CA LEU A 295 0.06 26.34 -14.66
C LEU A 295 0.60 25.27 -13.71
N GLY A 296 -0.12 24.19 -13.47
CA GLY A 296 0.38 23.01 -12.78
C GLY A 296 1.65 22.49 -13.43
N THR A 297 2.49 21.82 -12.66
CA THR A 297 3.62 21.06 -13.22
C THR A 297 3.10 19.72 -13.72
N ASN A 298 3.42 19.39 -14.97
CA ASN A 298 3.03 18.15 -15.61
C ASN A 298 4.05 17.06 -15.34
N TYR A 299 3.56 15.84 -15.07
CA TYR A 299 4.37 14.64 -15.00
C TYR A 299 3.92 13.65 -16.09
N GLN A 300 4.79 12.73 -16.48
CA GLN A 300 4.48 11.83 -17.58
C GLN A 300 3.92 10.52 -17.03
N ARG A 301 2.59 10.45 -16.98
CA ARG A 301 1.83 9.36 -16.39
C ARG A 301 2.23 9.16 -14.92
N PRO A 302 1.88 10.13 -14.03
CA PRO A 302 2.08 9.93 -12.60
C PRO A 302 1.07 8.90 -12.10
N GLU A 303 1.56 7.93 -11.35
CA GLU A 303 0.80 6.77 -10.87
C GLU A 303 0.54 6.90 -9.35
N ASP A 304 0.97 5.94 -8.56
CA ASP A 304 0.68 5.89 -7.13
C ASP A 304 1.37 6.98 -6.31
N LEU A 305 0.82 7.23 -5.12
CA LEU A 305 1.30 8.16 -4.12
C LEU A 305 1.50 7.47 -2.77
N GLU A 306 2.68 7.63 -2.18
CA GLU A 306 2.95 7.20 -0.81
C GLU A 306 3.53 8.32 0.05
N ILE A 307 3.21 8.34 1.35
CA ILE A 307 3.76 9.30 2.31
C ILE A 307 4.60 8.60 3.37
N LYS A 308 5.88 8.96 3.43
CA LYS A 308 6.79 8.58 4.51
C LYS A 308 6.84 9.71 5.55
N THR A 309 6.66 9.34 6.82
CA THR A 309 6.92 10.24 7.95
C THR A 309 8.31 9.96 8.52
N LEU A 310 9.16 10.96 8.56
CA LEU A 310 10.51 10.89 9.09
C LEU A 310 10.53 10.98 10.62
N ASP A 311 11.63 10.60 11.26
CA ASP A 311 11.79 10.63 12.72
C ASP A 311 11.61 12.04 13.35
N ASN A 312 11.89 13.09 12.59
CA ASN A 312 11.68 14.48 13.03
C ASN A 312 10.23 14.97 12.85
N GLY A 313 9.35 14.14 12.29
CA GLY A 313 7.95 14.45 11.99
C GLY A 313 7.72 15.18 10.67
N ASP A 314 8.75 15.41 9.87
CA ASP A 314 8.60 15.87 8.48
C ASP A 314 8.04 14.74 7.61
N GLN A 315 7.38 15.09 6.51
CA GLN A 315 6.81 14.12 5.60
C GLN A 315 7.34 14.33 4.18
N ILE A 316 7.59 13.21 3.52
CA ILE A 316 7.93 13.14 2.10
C ILE A 316 6.82 12.39 1.39
N LEU A 317 6.20 13.03 0.41
CA LEU A 317 5.29 12.41 -0.55
C LEU A 317 6.13 11.86 -1.70
N PHE A 318 5.82 10.66 -2.17
CA PHE A 318 6.44 10.04 -3.33
C PHE A 318 5.40 9.84 -4.43
N ALA A 319 5.83 9.91 -5.69
CA ALA A 319 5.01 9.57 -6.85
C ALA A 319 5.85 8.82 -7.87
N ALA A 320 5.32 7.71 -8.39
CA ALA A 320 5.86 7.03 -9.56
C ALA A 320 5.46 7.76 -10.84
N THR A 321 6.26 7.63 -11.90
CA THR A 321 5.96 8.15 -13.24
C THR A 321 6.37 7.12 -14.28
N THR A 322 5.38 6.37 -14.77
CA THR A 322 5.56 5.21 -15.66
C THR A 322 6.29 5.54 -16.94
N THR A 323 5.91 6.63 -17.63
CA THR A 323 6.47 6.94 -18.95
C THR A 323 7.94 7.40 -18.91
N THR A 324 8.41 7.93 -17.77
CA THR A 324 9.80 8.41 -17.63
C THR A 324 10.70 7.46 -16.84
N ASP A 325 10.16 6.34 -16.34
CA ASP A 325 10.88 5.37 -15.52
C ASP A 325 11.52 6.02 -14.27
N GLU A 326 10.76 6.93 -13.62
CA GLU A 326 11.24 7.72 -12.51
C GLU A 326 10.30 7.64 -11.30
N VAL A 327 10.85 7.81 -10.10
CA VAL A 327 10.07 8.09 -8.90
C VAL A 327 10.51 9.44 -8.35
N TYR A 328 9.54 10.29 -8.07
CA TYR A 328 9.77 11.62 -7.48
C TYR A 328 9.56 11.59 -5.98
N SER A 329 10.24 12.47 -5.26
CA SER A 329 10.01 12.78 -3.85
C SER A 329 9.70 14.25 -3.67
N PHE A 330 8.71 14.53 -2.83
CA PHE A 330 8.24 15.88 -2.53
C PHE A 330 8.29 16.08 -1.02
N ASN A 331 9.31 16.79 -0.54
CA ASN A 331 9.44 17.10 0.88
C ASN A 331 8.41 18.18 1.24
N LEU A 332 7.38 17.81 2.00
CA LEU A 332 6.24 18.68 2.33
C LEU A 332 6.62 19.78 3.34
N ALA A 333 7.68 19.59 4.13
CA ALA A 333 8.14 20.59 5.09
C ALA A 333 8.99 21.68 4.44
N SER A 334 9.93 21.30 3.58
CA SER A 334 10.79 22.25 2.84
C SER A 334 10.15 22.76 1.55
N ASN A 335 9.04 22.14 1.10
CA ASN A 335 8.40 22.40 -0.19
C ASN A 335 9.40 22.26 -1.35
N THR A 336 10.04 21.08 -1.45
CA THR A 336 11.04 20.80 -2.48
C THR A 336 10.76 19.48 -3.17
N ALA A 337 10.77 19.47 -4.50
CA ALA A 337 10.70 18.28 -5.34
C ALA A 337 12.10 17.81 -5.74
N SER A 338 12.34 16.49 -5.69
CA SER A 338 13.58 15.83 -6.12
C SER A 338 13.27 14.57 -6.92
N LEU A 339 14.24 14.06 -7.66
CA LEU A 339 14.19 12.70 -8.21
C LEU A 339 14.63 11.72 -7.11
N PHE A 340 13.75 10.80 -6.75
CA PHE A 340 14.04 9.75 -5.79
C PHE A 340 14.78 8.58 -6.44
N VAL A 341 14.22 8.03 -7.54
CA VAL A 341 14.83 6.97 -8.34
C VAL A 341 14.80 7.38 -9.81
N ASN A 342 15.88 7.11 -10.53
CA ASN A 342 15.98 7.30 -11.97
C ASN A 342 17.04 6.33 -12.57
N ALA A 343 17.24 6.36 -13.88
CA ALA A 343 18.17 5.49 -14.59
C ALA A 343 19.63 5.53 -14.09
N SER A 344 20.04 6.57 -13.33
CA SER A 344 21.41 6.66 -12.75
C SER A 344 21.50 6.06 -11.34
N THR A 345 20.39 5.70 -10.71
CA THR A 345 20.37 5.04 -9.40
C THR A 345 21.10 3.70 -9.46
N ILE A 346 21.86 3.36 -8.42
CA ILE A 346 22.71 2.15 -8.42
C ILE A 346 21.84 0.90 -8.20
N ASP A 347 21.98 -0.08 -9.08
CA ASP A 347 21.45 -1.43 -8.89
C ASP A 347 22.34 -2.22 -7.92
N GLN A 348 21.77 -2.71 -6.81
CA GLN A 348 22.46 -3.47 -5.77
C GLN A 348 23.03 -4.81 -6.29
N ALA A 349 22.41 -5.42 -7.30
CA ALA A 349 22.86 -6.69 -7.83
C ALA A 349 24.12 -6.55 -8.67
N THR A 350 24.27 -5.45 -9.39
CA THR A 350 25.37 -5.23 -10.34
C THR A 350 26.41 -4.22 -9.86
N GLY A 351 26.03 -3.31 -8.96
CA GLY A 351 26.84 -2.15 -8.54
C GLY A 351 27.01 -1.08 -9.63
N LEU A 352 26.20 -1.15 -10.70
CA LEU A 352 26.17 -0.18 -11.80
C LEU A 352 24.86 0.61 -11.77
N ALA A 353 24.73 1.63 -12.60
CA ALA A 353 23.47 2.33 -12.80
C ALA A 353 22.39 1.35 -13.28
N VAL A 354 21.16 1.46 -12.71
CA VAL A 354 20.05 0.55 -13.03
C VAL A 354 19.61 0.66 -14.50
N GLY A 355 19.77 1.84 -15.11
CA GLY A 355 19.42 2.09 -16.52
C GLY A 355 17.95 1.80 -16.78
N ASP A 356 17.67 1.11 -17.88
CA ASP A 356 16.34 0.72 -18.32
C ASP A 356 15.92 -0.64 -17.73
N VAL A 357 16.58 -1.15 -16.68
CA VAL A 357 16.24 -2.44 -16.06
C VAL A 357 15.08 -2.29 -15.05
N LEU A 358 15.01 -1.16 -14.35
CA LEU A 358 13.80 -0.71 -13.65
C LEU A 358 13.03 0.15 -14.64
N ASN A 359 11.84 -0.26 -14.99
CA ASN A 359 11.02 0.45 -15.97
C ASN A 359 9.54 0.37 -15.57
N ASN A 360 8.74 1.27 -16.12
CA ASN A 360 7.32 1.40 -15.84
C ASN A 360 7.00 1.34 -14.32
N PRO A 361 7.63 2.16 -13.46
CA PRO A 361 7.25 2.21 -12.06
C PRO A 361 5.80 2.70 -11.95
N ASP A 362 5.02 1.96 -11.21
CA ASP A 362 3.59 2.12 -11.08
C ASP A 362 3.22 2.29 -9.61
N ASN A 363 2.95 1.22 -8.88
CA ASN A 363 2.58 1.34 -7.49
C ASN A 363 3.80 1.52 -6.56
N LEU A 364 3.57 2.13 -5.42
CA LEU A 364 4.54 2.34 -4.35
C LEU A 364 4.04 1.70 -3.06
N ALA A 365 4.96 1.28 -2.22
CA ALA A 365 4.61 0.80 -0.88
C ALA A 365 5.71 1.13 0.13
N ILE A 366 5.31 1.37 1.37
CA ILE A 366 6.24 1.63 2.47
C ILE A 366 6.04 0.60 3.57
N ASP A 367 7.12 -0.08 3.99
CA ASP A 367 7.05 -1.01 5.10
C ASP A 367 7.10 -0.31 6.47
N ALA A 368 6.98 -1.09 7.56
CA ALA A 368 6.97 -0.55 8.93
C ALA A 368 8.31 0.10 9.36
N GLU A 369 9.40 -0.14 8.63
CA GLU A 369 10.70 0.49 8.85
C GLU A 369 10.88 1.76 8.02
N GLY A 370 9.93 2.05 7.12
CA GLY A 370 9.96 3.19 6.23
C GLY A 370 10.79 2.97 4.98
N ASN A 371 11.04 1.72 4.59
CA ASN A 371 11.68 1.40 3.32
C ASN A 371 10.65 1.52 2.19
N MET A 372 11.09 2.03 1.04
CA MET A 372 10.27 2.19 -0.16
C MET A 372 10.39 0.97 -1.07
N TYR A 373 9.24 0.52 -1.58
CA TYR A 373 9.13 -0.50 -2.62
C TYR A 373 8.46 0.11 -3.85
N ILE A 374 8.94 -0.28 -5.03
CA ILE A 374 8.48 0.21 -6.32
C ILE A 374 8.04 -1.01 -7.11
N ILE A 375 6.82 -1.01 -7.58
CA ILE A 375 6.19 -2.09 -8.34
C ILE A 375 6.14 -1.65 -9.80
N GLU A 376 6.46 -2.54 -10.73
CA GLU A 376 6.42 -2.27 -12.18
C GLU A 376 5.09 -2.71 -12.79
N ASP A 377 4.50 -1.85 -13.64
CA ASP A 377 3.46 -2.21 -14.60
C ASP A 377 4.13 -2.81 -15.84
N GLN A 378 4.13 -4.12 -15.94
CA GLN A 378 4.70 -4.87 -17.08
C GLN A 378 3.72 -5.91 -17.59
N PRO A 379 2.72 -5.53 -18.40
CA PRO A 379 1.78 -6.48 -19.00
C PRO A 379 2.57 -7.52 -19.84
N GLY A 380 2.52 -8.76 -19.42
CA GLY A 380 3.28 -9.86 -20.05
C GLY A 380 4.03 -10.72 -19.04
N GLY A 381 3.84 -10.47 -17.74
CA GLY A 381 4.27 -11.34 -16.66
C GLY A 381 5.77 -11.32 -16.39
N GLN A 382 6.41 -10.17 -16.53
CA GLN A 382 7.83 -9.97 -16.26
C GLN A 382 8.10 -8.78 -15.34
N ALA A 383 7.08 -8.33 -14.63
CA ALA A 383 7.18 -7.23 -13.71
C ALA A 383 7.96 -7.63 -12.46
N ASP A 384 8.71 -6.68 -11.96
CA ASP A 384 9.53 -6.81 -10.77
C ASP A 384 9.02 -5.91 -9.65
N ILE A 385 9.34 -6.25 -8.42
CA ILE A 385 9.19 -5.38 -7.26
C ILE A 385 10.60 -5.02 -6.79
N TRP A 386 10.86 -3.72 -6.72
CA TRP A 386 12.15 -3.17 -6.34
C TRP A 386 12.11 -2.60 -4.93
N PHE A 387 13.19 -2.75 -4.19
CA PHE A 387 13.45 -2.13 -2.90
C PHE A 387 14.40 -0.97 -3.09
N ALA A 388 14.02 0.23 -2.65
CA ALA A 388 14.86 1.42 -2.73
C ALA A 388 15.45 1.75 -1.36
N THR A 389 16.76 2.02 -1.33
CA THR A 389 17.49 2.44 -0.14
C THR A 389 17.67 3.96 -0.14
N ASP A 390 17.14 4.63 0.89
CA ASP A 390 17.40 6.06 1.20
C ASP A 390 17.82 6.12 2.67
N ALA A 391 19.09 5.78 2.91
CA ALA A 391 19.62 5.62 4.27
C ALA A 391 19.78 6.93 5.03
N ASN A 392 19.91 8.04 4.30
CA ASN A 392 20.07 9.37 4.90
C ASN A 392 18.75 10.14 4.99
N ASN A 393 17.64 9.59 4.44
CA ASN A 393 16.31 10.17 4.39
C ASN A 393 16.24 11.56 3.75
N ASP A 394 17.05 11.80 2.71
CA ASP A 394 17.02 13.07 1.97
C ASP A 394 16.05 13.10 0.80
N GLY A 395 15.38 11.97 0.53
CA GLY A 395 14.45 11.80 -0.57
C GLY A 395 15.12 11.52 -1.91
N VAL A 396 16.36 11.00 -1.89
CA VAL A 396 17.10 10.50 -3.07
C VAL A 396 17.65 9.11 -2.74
N ALA A 397 17.23 8.10 -3.47
CA ALA A 397 17.69 6.74 -3.24
C ALA A 397 19.15 6.55 -3.65
N GLU A 398 19.98 6.02 -2.74
CA GLU A 398 21.36 5.63 -3.06
C GLU A 398 21.40 4.40 -3.98
N SER A 399 20.43 3.50 -3.84
CA SER A 399 20.39 2.29 -4.64
C SER A 399 18.99 1.67 -4.69
N VAL A 400 18.78 0.80 -5.69
CA VAL A 400 17.63 -0.07 -5.81
C VAL A 400 18.09 -1.52 -5.92
N GLY A 401 17.26 -2.46 -5.40
CA GLY A 401 17.54 -3.90 -5.54
C GLY A 401 16.27 -4.64 -5.87
N ARG A 402 16.30 -5.54 -6.88
CA ARG A 402 15.14 -6.36 -7.23
C ARG A 402 14.80 -7.29 -6.07
N TRP A 403 13.66 -7.02 -5.42
CA TRP A 403 13.16 -7.68 -4.22
C TRP A 403 12.33 -8.93 -4.53
N ALA A 404 11.56 -8.85 -5.60
CA ALA A 404 10.79 -9.97 -6.13
C ALA A 404 10.63 -9.83 -7.65
N SER A 405 10.43 -10.96 -8.35
CA SER A 405 10.14 -10.98 -9.78
C SER A 405 8.97 -11.91 -10.05
N MET A 406 7.96 -11.43 -10.79
CA MET A 406 6.74 -12.15 -11.07
C MET A 406 6.86 -13.00 -12.34
N SER A 407 6.37 -14.25 -12.30
CA SER A 407 6.40 -15.17 -13.44
C SER A 407 5.04 -15.41 -14.08
N THR A 408 3.94 -14.86 -13.56
CA THR A 408 2.61 -15.10 -14.15
C THR A 408 2.50 -14.45 -15.52
N ASP A 409 2.16 -15.24 -16.53
CA ASP A 409 2.09 -14.78 -17.92
C ASP A 409 0.93 -13.82 -18.13
N GLY A 410 1.18 -12.65 -18.76
CA GLY A 410 0.20 -11.63 -19.08
C GLY A 410 -0.38 -10.88 -17.87
N ALA A 411 0.24 -11.02 -16.70
CA ALA A 411 -0.19 -10.36 -15.47
C ALA A 411 0.81 -9.31 -15.01
N GLU A 412 0.36 -8.46 -14.10
CA GLU A 412 1.20 -7.52 -13.34
C GLU A 412 0.95 -7.65 -11.85
N PRO A 413 1.95 -7.35 -11.00
CA PRO A 413 1.75 -7.16 -9.58
C PRO A 413 1.19 -5.75 -9.35
N THR A 414 0.22 -5.61 -8.45
CA THR A 414 -0.33 -4.31 -8.08
C THR A 414 -0.71 -4.26 -6.61
N GLY A 415 -0.82 -3.07 -6.05
CA GLY A 415 -1.35 -2.85 -4.71
C GLY A 415 -0.53 -3.52 -3.61
N LEU A 416 0.80 -3.53 -3.66
CA LEU A 416 1.62 -4.05 -2.57
C LEU A 416 1.30 -3.31 -1.25
N TYR A 417 0.92 -4.05 -0.22
CA TYR A 417 0.59 -3.52 1.10
C TYR A 417 1.34 -4.28 2.19
N PHE A 418 2.11 -3.59 3.01
CA PHE A 418 2.75 -4.14 4.21
C PHE A 418 1.81 -4.03 5.40
N ASP A 419 1.55 -5.16 6.07
CA ASP A 419 0.62 -5.21 7.20
C ASP A 419 1.18 -4.42 8.40
N LYS A 420 0.54 -3.31 8.73
CA LYS A 420 0.95 -2.43 9.84
C LYS A 420 0.80 -3.09 11.23
N PHE A 421 0.04 -4.19 11.32
CA PHE A 421 -0.20 -4.93 12.57
C PHE A 421 0.62 -6.22 12.67
N ASN A 422 1.14 -6.70 11.52
CA ASN A 422 2.08 -7.80 11.45
C ASN A 422 3.20 -7.45 10.44
N PRO A 423 4.25 -6.76 10.88
CA PRO A 423 5.27 -6.22 9.97
C PRO A 423 6.07 -7.29 9.21
N ASN A 424 5.86 -8.57 9.51
CA ASN A 424 6.46 -9.70 8.78
C ASN A 424 5.55 -10.23 7.65
N VAL A 425 4.47 -9.53 7.31
CA VAL A 425 3.52 -9.94 6.27
C VAL A 425 3.29 -8.79 5.30
N ALA A 426 3.25 -9.12 4.01
CA ALA A 426 2.84 -8.22 2.94
C ALA A 426 1.80 -8.93 2.05
N TYR A 427 0.99 -8.15 1.37
CA TYR A 427 -0.02 -8.58 0.41
C TYR A 427 0.22 -7.89 -0.92
N VAL A 428 0.01 -8.61 -2.02
CA VAL A 428 0.12 -8.07 -3.37
C VAL A 428 -0.91 -8.76 -4.26
N ASN A 429 -1.56 -8.01 -5.12
CA ASN A 429 -2.43 -8.56 -6.14
C ASN A 429 -1.62 -9.00 -7.37
N VAL A 430 -2.14 -9.99 -8.07
CA VAL A 430 -1.72 -10.40 -9.41
C VAL A 430 -2.92 -10.16 -10.30
N GLN A 431 -2.87 -9.09 -11.06
CA GLN A 431 -3.94 -8.56 -11.88
C GLN A 431 -3.90 -9.13 -13.28
N HIS A 432 -5.04 -9.27 -13.92
CA HIS A 432 -5.29 -9.73 -15.30
C HIS A 432 -4.38 -10.82 -15.88
N PRO A 433 -4.09 -11.91 -15.11
CA PRO A 433 -3.33 -13.02 -15.66
C PRO A 433 -4.04 -13.62 -16.88
N SER A 434 -3.27 -14.19 -17.82
CA SER A 434 -3.83 -14.83 -19.03
C SER A 434 -4.86 -15.94 -18.73
N SER A 435 -4.82 -16.51 -17.53
CA SER A 435 -5.85 -17.44 -17.02
C SER A 435 -7.19 -16.74 -16.69
N GLY A 436 -7.20 -15.43 -16.48
CA GLY A 436 -8.33 -14.65 -15.99
C GLY A 436 -8.63 -14.86 -14.50
N ASP A 437 -7.69 -15.40 -13.72
CA ASP A 437 -7.85 -15.75 -12.31
C ASP A 437 -7.01 -14.84 -11.40
N ASP A 438 -7.41 -13.58 -11.29
CA ASP A 438 -6.78 -12.60 -10.40
C ASP A 438 -6.64 -13.16 -8.98
N ARG A 439 -5.57 -12.78 -8.29
CA ARG A 439 -5.21 -13.34 -6.98
C ARG A 439 -4.67 -12.29 -6.04
N THR A 440 -4.90 -12.49 -4.75
CA THR A 440 -4.11 -11.84 -3.70
C THR A 440 -3.12 -12.83 -3.13
N ILE A 441 -1.85 -12.49 -3.18
CA ILE A 441 -0.74 -13.26 -2.62
C ILE A 441 -0.31 -12.63 -1.31
N MET A 442 -0.22 -13.45 -0.26
CA MET A 442 0.44 -13.08 0.99
C MET A 442 1.90 -13.51 0.91
N ILE A 443 2.82 -12.60 1.19
CA ILE A 443 4.25 -12.87 1.35
C ILE A 443 4.58 -12.73 2.83
N ALA A 444 5.29 -13.70 3.42
CA ALA A 444 5.62 -13.67 4.83
C ALA A 444 7.09 -13.98 5.11
N VAL A 445 7.67 -13.21 6.01
CA VAL A 445 8.97 -13.47 6.63
C VAL A 445 8.75 -14.43 7.78
N PRO A 446 9.37 -15.61 7.82
CA PRO A 446 9.22 -16.55 8.94
C PRO A 446 9.81 -15.96 10.23
N GLU A 447 9.06 -16.03 11.31
CA GLU A 447 9.52 -15.55 12.61
C GLU A 447 10.77 -16.31 13.08
N PRO A 448 11.76 -15.63 13.71
CA PRO A 448 12.96 -16.28 14.22
C PRO A 448 12.68 -17.42 15.22
N GLU A 449 11.57 -17.33 15.96
CA GLU A 449 11.12 -18.36 16.91
C GLU A 449 10.75 -19.68 16.22
N THR A 450 10.20 -19.60 15.01
CA THR A 450 9.86 -20.79 14.20
C THR A 450 11.13 -21.59 13.87
N TYR A 451 12.22 -20.93 13.52
CA TYR A 451 13.52 -21.58 13.31
C TYR A 451 14.11 -22.14 14.60
N ALA A 452 14.02 -21.38 15.70
CA ALA A 452 14.50 -21.84 17.01
C ALA A 452 13.74 -23.10 17.47
N MET A 453 12.43 -23.14 17.29
CA MET A 453 11.60 -24.30 17.61
C MET A 453 11.88 -25.50 16.69
N LEU A 454 12.09 -25.25 15.38
CA LEU A 454 12.48 -26.29 14.42
C LEU A 454 13.85 -26.88 14.78
N LEU A 455 14.85 -26.04 15.06
CA LEU A 455 16.19 -26.47 15.47
C LEU A 455 16.17 -27.21 16.82
N ALA A 456 15.38 -26.73 17.78
CA ALA A 456 15.19 -27.43 19.05
C ALA A 456 14.51 -28.79 18.86
N GLY A 457 13.49 -28.85 18.00
CA GLY A 457 12.81 -30.10 17.63
C GLY A 457 13.75 -31.10 16.95
N LEU A 458 14.54 -30.66 15.97
CA LEU A 458 15.55 -31.49 15.28
C LEU A 458 16.66 -31.90 16.25
N GLY A 459 17.10 -31.04 17.16
CA GLY A 459 18.05 -31.35 18.22
C GLY A 459 17.53 -32.45 19.15
N LEU A 460 16.27 -32.39 19.58
CA LEU A 460 15.63 -33.40 20.41
C LEU A 460 15.50 -34.76 19.68
N ILE A 461 15.14 -34.73 18.39
CA ILE A 461 15.06 -35.93 17.56
C ILE A 461 16.46 -36.58 17.42
N GLY A 462 17.47 -35.75 17.11
CA GLY A 462 18.87 -36.23 16.99
C GLY A 462 19.40 -36.81 18.30
N PHE A 463 19.10 -36.15 19.43
CA PHE A 463 19.49 -36.67 20.75
C PHE A 463 18.78 -37.98 21.11
N SER A 464 17.50 -38.12 20.78
CA SER A 464 16.70 -39.31 21.01
C SER A 464 17.18 -40.49 20.13
N ALA A 465 17.55 -40.22 18.87
CA ALA A 465 18.11 -41.22 17.96
C ALA A 465 19.49 -41.72 18.42
N ARG A 466 20.33 -40.83 18.98
CA ARG A 466 21.65 -41.19 19.53
C ARG A 466 21.52 -42.08 20.78
N ARG A 467 20.54 -41.83 21.66
CA ARG A 467 20.26 -42.69 22.82
C ARG A 467 19.78 -44.10 22.45
N ARG A 468 19.09 -44.25 21.33
CA ARG A 468 18.66 -45.60 20.83
C ARG A 468 19.78 -46.44 20.25
N LYS A 469 20.92 -45.85 19.84
CA LYS A 469 22.10 -46.58 19.34
C LYS A 469 23.09 -47.03 20.43
N ILE A 470 22.86 -46.60 21.68
CA ILE A 470 23.75 -46.91 22.83
C ILE A 470 23.10 -47.98 23.76
N ARG A 471 21.97 -48.50 23.39
CA ARG A 471 21.35 -49.70 23.94
C ARG A 471 21.40 -50.80 22.85
#